data_907bb3fb6692bc6967ae67e8e9fcb3b6
#
_entry.id   907bb3fb6692bc6967ae67e8e9fcb3b6
#
_cell.length_a   1.000
_cell.length_b   1.000
_cell.length_c   1.000
_cell.angle_alpha   90.00
_cell.angle_beta   90.00
_cell.angle_gamma   90.00
#
_symmetry.space_group_name_H-M   'P 1'
#
loop_
_entity.id
_entity.type
_entity.pdbx_description
1 polymer ?
#
loop_
_entity_poly.entity_id
_entity_poly.type
_entity_poly.pdbx_seq_one_letter_code
_entity_poly.pdbx_strand_id
1 'polypeptide(L)'
;TLALLFSLKGVGNRAFYRWLKRNYRHLFPKLPERTRLFRLFNSHRKWIDCFMAETSLIGVIDTYGIELIHPRREGRSPKQIGRKGLSNKRWIVGGKLCLLLNHLGLIVAWDCDTANVYDGSAFQHIVDSVEGKMIVFADEAFTKVDWHPPHLRICQRGEWNVRMIIETVLSMLTLVCHFKKVMHRAWEYFKSRVGYTMALFNLLVEWHGLEPDETGFVELSIAEFSL
;
A
#
# COMPACT_ATOMS: atom_id res chain seq x y z
N THR A 1 8.33 -8.81 -12.65
CA THR A 1 8.82 -7.61 -13.36
C THR A 1 7.68 -6.75 -13.93
N LEU A 2 6.84 -7.23 -14.87
CA LEU A 2 5.84 -6.37 -15.55
C LEU A 2 4.76 -5.78 -14.62
N ALA A 3 4.37 -6.49 -13.56
CA ALA A 3 3.40 -5.99 -12.58
C ALA A 3 3.99 -4.85 -11.72
N LEU A 4 5.26 -4.97 -11.31
CA LEU A 4 5.99 -3.91 -10.61
C LEU A 4 6.16 -2.69 -11.52
N LEU A 5 6.58 -2.90 -12.77
CA LEU A 5 6.71 -1.82 -13.76
C LEU A 5 5.37 -1.11 -14.05
N PHE A 6 4.25 -1.85 -14.03
CA PHE A 6 2.92 -1.27 -14.14
C PHE A 6 2.59 -0.36 -12.95
N SER A 7 2.98 -0.76 -11.74
CA SER A 7 2.80 0.05 -10.52
C SER A 7 3.66 1.31 -10.56
N LEU A 8 4.93 1.19 -10.95
CA LEU A 8 5.86 2.32 -11.08
C LEU A 8 5.37 3.34 -12.10
N LYS A 9 4.91 2.89 -13.28
CA LYS A 9 4.44 3.79 -14.34
C LYS A 9 3.17 4.57 -14.00
N GLY A 10 2.39 4.15 -13.01
CA GLY A 10 1.27 4.90 -12.49
C GLY A 10 0.08 5.14 -13.44
N VAL A 11 0.05 4.51 -14.61
CA VAL A 11 -0.98 4.74 -15.63
C VAL A 11 -2.03 3.63 -15.69
N GLY A 12 -3.14 3.87 -16.40
CA GLY A 12 -4.19 2.86 -16.58
C GLY A 12 -3.76 1.71 -17.52
N ASN A 13 -4.44 0.56 -17.41
CA ASN A 13 -4.13 -0.69 -18.13
C ASN A 13 -3.91 -0.53 -19.64
N ARG A 14 -4.76 0.27 -20.32
CA ARG A 14 -4.66 0.50 -21.77
C ARG A 14 -3.41 1.32 -22.13
N ALA A 15 -3.12 2.36 -21.37
CA ALA A 15 -1.97 3.23 -21.58
C ALA A 15 -0.66 2.47 -21.32
N PHE A 16 -0.58 1.73 -20.21
CA PHE A 16 0.55 0.87 -19.90
C PHE A 16 0.84 -0.14 -21.00
N TYR A 17 -0.18 -0.89 -21.46
CA TYR A 17 0.01 -1.92 -22.49
C TYR A 17 0.48 -1.32 -23.84
N ARG A 18 -0.06 -0.15 -24.22
CA ARG A 18 0.40 0.55 -25.43
C ARG A 18 1.84 1.01 -25.31
N TRP A 19 2.20 1.60 -24.17
CA TRP A 19 3.56 2.04 -23.87
C TRP A 19 4.56 0.87 -23.89
N LEU A 20 4.23 -0.23 -23.22
CA LEU A 20 5.04 -1.45 -23.20
C LEU A 20 5.24 -2.02 -24.60
N LYS A 21 4.15 -2.14 -25.39
CA LYS A 21 4.20 -2.66 -26.75
C LYS A 21 5.03 -1.77 -27.70
N ARG A 22 4.97 -0.45 -27.52
CA ARG A 22 5.69 0.50 -28.37
C ARG A 22 7.18 0.53 -28.07
N ASN A 23 7.55 0.55 -26.79
CA ASN A 23 8.92 0.85 -26.40
C ASN A 23 9.73 -0.40 -26.02
N TYR A 24 9.09 -1.45 -25.52
CA TYR A 24 9.77 -2.61 -24.90
C TYR A 24 9.34 -3.96 -25.48
N ARG A 25 8.73 -3.98 -26.65
CA ARG A 25 8.29 -5.23 -27.30
C ARG A 25 9.45 -6.20 -27.51
N HIS A 26 10.63 -5.70 -27.81
CA HIS A 26 11.83 -6.49 -28.04
C HIS A 26 12.30 -7.25 -26.79
N LEU A 27 12.07 -6.72 -25.60
CA LEU A 27 12.37 -7.38 -24.33
C LEU A 27 11.32 -8.45 -23.96
N PHE A 28 10.11 -8.35 -24.52
CA PHE A 28 9.00 -9.26 -24.22
C PHE A 28 8.40 -9.84 -25.50
N PRO A 29 9.13 -10.71 -26.23
CA PRO A 29 8.68 -11.24 -27.52
C PRO A 29 7.37 -12.04 -27.41
N LYS A 30 7.15 -12.71 -26.28
CA LYS A 30 5.92 -13.48 -25.96
C LYS A 30 4.93 -12.70 -25.10
N LEU A 31 4.90 -11.35 -25.23
CA LEU A 31 3.95 -10.51 -24.47
C LEU A 31 2.51 -10.97 -24.75
N PRO A 32 1.76 -11.40 -23.71
CA PRO A 32 0.38 -11.84 -23.88
C PRO A 32 -0.52 -10.66 -24.26
N GLU A 33 -1.71 -10.97 -24.76
CA GLU A 33 -2.76 -9.99 -25.02
C GLU A 33 -3.10 -9.21 -23.73
N ARG A 34 -3.49 -7.94 -23.87
CA ARG A 34 -3.72 -7.02 -22.74
C ARG A 34 -4.58 -7.62 -21.63
N THR A 35 -5.75 -8.14 -21.98
CA THR A 35 -6.70 -8.67 -20.98
C THR A 35 -6.11 -9.86 -20.23
N ARG A 36 -5.38 -10.72 -20.94
CA ARG A 36 -4.66 -11.87 -20.36
C ARG A 36 -3.54 -11.39 -19.43
N LEU A 37 -2.77 -10.37 -19.82
CA LEU A 37 -1.69 -9.81 -18.99
C LEU A 37 -2.20 -9.37 -17.61
N PHE A 38 -3.28 -8.58 -17.57
CA PHE A 38 -3.81 -8.10 -16.30
C PHE A 38 -4.53 -9.20 -15.49
N ARG A 39 -5.10 -10.21 -16.14
CA ARG A 39 -5.59 -11.42 -15.43
C ARG A 39 -4.43 -12.18 -14.80
N LEU A 40 -3.29 -12.31 -15.47
CA LEU A 40 -2.09 -12.92 -14.90
C LEU A 40 -1.57 -12.13 -13.68
N PHE A 41 -1.54 -10.80 -13.72
CA PHE A 41 -1.17 -10.02 -12.54
C PHE A 41 -2.08 -10.36 -11.35
N ASN A 42 -3.38 -10.42 -11.56
CA ASN A 42 -4.31 -10.74 -10.48
C ASN A 42 -4.19 -12.20 -9.99
N SER A 43 -4.01 -13.17 -10.88
CA SER A 43 -3.89 -14.60 -10.50
C SER A 43 -2.58 -14.93 -9.79
N HIS A 44 -1.53 -14.12 -10.01
CA HIS A 44 -0.21 -14.32 -9.41
C HIS A 44 0.08 -13.36 -8.25
N ARG A 45 -0.95 -12.74 -7.66
CA ARG A 45 -0.78 -11.75 -6.58
C ARG A 45 -0.08 -12.31 -5.33
N LYS A 46 -0.08 -13.62 -5.11
CA LYS A 46 0.68 -14.26 -4.02
C LYS A 46 2.20 -14.01 -4.08
N TRP A 47 2.75 -13.66 -5.24
CA TRP A 47 4.15 -13.27 -5.37
C TRP A 47 4.47 -11.94 -4.68
N ILE A 48 3.47 -11.15 -4.29
CA ILE A 48 3.63 -9.91 -3.53
C ILE A 48 4.28 -10.22 -2.18
N ASP A 49 3.88 -11.33 -1.55
CA ASP A 49 4.36 -11.72 -0.22
C ASP A 49 5.88 -11.95 -0.18
N CYS A 50 6.49 -12.32 -1.32
CA CYS A 50 7.95 -12.48 -1.43
C CYS A 50 8.74 -11.16 -1.34
N PHE A 51 8.06 -10.02 -1.38
CA PHE A 51 8.65 -8.69 -1.28
C PHE A 51 8.31 -7.99 0.04
N MET A 52 7.58 -8.65 0.93
CA MET A 52 7.31 -8.09 2.24
C MET A 52 8.54 -8.24 3.13
N ALA A 53 8.80 -7.20 3.91
CA ALA A 53 9.96 -7.15 4.77
C ALA A 53 9.81 -8.07 5.99
N GLU A 54 10.92 -8.44 6.58
CA GLU A 54 10.95 -9.15 7.85
C GLU A 54 10.45 -8.28 9.00
N THR A 55 9.89 -8.92 10.02
CA THR A 55 9.50 -8.25 11.25
C THR A 55 10.72 -7.73 12.01
N SER A 56 10.56 -6.63 12.72
CA SER A 56 11.53 -6.11 13.68
C SER A 56 10.91 -6.09 15.09
N LEU A 57 11.69 -5.75 16.11
CA LEU A 57 11.17 -5.66 17.49
C LEU A 57 10.03 -4.63 17.62
N ILE A 58 10.07 -3.58 16.80
CA ILE A 58 9.13 -2.47 16.82
C ILE A 58 8.56 -2.27 15.43
N GLY A 59 7.25 -2.06 15.33
CA GLY A 59 6.58 -1.68 14.10
C GLY A 59 5.51 -0.63 14.32
N VAL A 60 5.09 0.00 13.23
CA VAL A 60 4.04 1.03 13.22
C VAL A 60 2.95 0.65 12.25
N ILE A 61 1.70 0.69 12.69
CA ILE A 61 0.53 0.43 11.84
C ILE A 61 -0.31 1.71 11.72
N ASP A 62 -0.76 1.99 10.52
CA ASP A 62 -1.70 3.10 10.25
C ASP A 62 -2.54 2.80 9.01
N THR A 63 -3.61 3.56 8.82
CA THR A 63 -4.50 3.42 7.68
C THR A 63 -4.53 4.66 6.81
N TYR A 64 -4.68 4.46 5.51
CA TYR A 64 -4.74 5.52 4.51
C TYR A 64 -5.94 5.35 3.58
N GLY A 65 -6.77 6.40 3.46
CA GLY A 65 -7.93 6.40 2.58
C GLY A 65 -7.57 6.69 1.12
N ILE A 66 -8.03 5.81 0.23
CA ILE A 66 -7.82 5.92 -1.22
C ILE A 66 -9.13 6.26 -1.90
N GLU A 67 -9.22 7.46 -2.47
CA GLU A 67 -10.38 7.87 -3.27
C GLU A 67 -10.34 7.17 -4.64
N LEU A 68 -11.34 6.35 -4.93
CA LEU A 68 -11.50 5.65 -6.20
C LEU A 68 -12.58 6.28 -7.09
N ILE A 69 -13.56 6.92 -6.48
CA ILE A 69 -14.67 7.59 -7.14
C ILE A 69 -14.89 8.94 -6.46
N HIS A 70 -15.06 9.98 -7.25
CA HIS A 70 -15.40 11.29 -6.70
C HIS A 70 -16.73 11.19 -5.92
N PRO A 71 -16.84 11.72 -4.67
CA PRO A 71 -18.01 11.55 -3.80
C PRO A 71 -19.36 11.94 -4.43
N ARG A 72 -19.38 12.94 -5.34
CA ARG A 72 -20.58 13.33 -6.09
C ARG A 72 -21.13 12.24 -7.04
N ARG A 73 -20.37 11.15 -7.27
CA ARG A 73 -20.76 10.02 -8.11
C ARG A 73 -21.18 8.80 -7.31
N GLU A 74 -21.24 8.91 -6.00
CA GLU A 74 -21.70 7.84 -5.12
C GLU A 74 -23.11 7.38 -5.51
N GLY A 75 -23.34 6.05 -5.51
CA GLY A 75 -24.63 5.45 -5.80
C GLY A 75 -25.08 5.47 -7.27
N ARG A 76 -24.32 6.10 -8.18
CA ARG A 76 -24.71 6.18 -9.61
C ARG A 76 -24.57 4.87 -10.39
N SER A 77 -23.86 3.89 -9.83
CA SER A 77 -23.67 2.59 -10.48
C SER A 77 -23.86 1.45 -9.48
N PRO A 78 -24.63 0.41 -9.81
CA PRO A 78 -24.76 -0.78 -8.97
C PRO A 78 -23.44 -1.56 -8.84
N LYS A 79 -22.49 -1.33 -9.75
CA LYS A 79 -21.14 -1.91 -9.74
C LYS A 79 -20.10 -0.91 -9.22
N GLN A 80 -20.50 -0.01 -8.33
CA GLN A 80 -19.59 0.95 -7.74
C GLN A 80 -18.45 0.23 -7.01
N ILE A 81 -17.23 0.66 -7.29
CA ILE A 81 -16.03 0.21 -6.56
C ILE A 81 -15.87 1.02 -5.27
N GLY A 82 -15.64 0.32 -4.15
CA GLY A 82 -15.45 0.94 -2.85
C GLY A 82 -16.76 1.45 -2.24
N ARG A 83 -16.65 1.99 -1.03
CA ARG A 83 -17.76 2.56 -0.28
C ARG A 83 -17.37 3.93 0.30
N LYS A 84 -18.38 4.71 0.71
CA LYS A 84 -18.16 6.00 1.36
C LYS A 84 -17.71 5.79 2.79
N GLY A 85 -16.60 6.42 3.15
CA GLY A 85 -16.04 6.41 4.48
C GLY A 85 -15.34 7.72 4.82
N LEU A 86 -15.07 7.92 6.10
CA LEU A 86 -14.31 9.07 6.58
C LEU A 86 -12.82 8.69 6.66
N SER A 87 -11.96 9.51 6.05
CA SER A 87 -10.51 9.40 6.16
C SER A 87 -9.91 10.80 6.30
N ASN A 88 -9.06 11.00 7.30
CA ASN A 88 -8.44 12.29 7.60
C ASN A 88 -9.44 13.46 7.59
N LYS A 89 -10.56 13.31 8.29
CA LYS A 89 -11.68 14.29 8.39
C LYS A 89 -12.36 14.61 7.05
N ARG A 90 -12.09 13.85 5.98
CA ARG A 90 -12.69 14.02 4.66
C ARG A 90 -13.48 12.78 4.27
N TRP A 91 -14.68 13.00 3.70
CA TRP A 91 -15.46 11.94 3.09
C TRP A 91 -14.87 11.54 1.74
N ILE A 92 -14.56 10.25 1.60
CA ILE A 92 -14.10 9.64 0.36
C ILE A 92 -15.01 8.50 -0.05
N VAL A 93 -15.02 8.16 -1.33
CA VAL A 93 -15.65 6.94 -1.85
C VAL A 93 -14.54 6.08 -2.45
N GLY A 94 -14.22 4.97 -1.78
CA GLY A 94 -13.08 4.17 -2.22
C GLY A 94 -12.71 3.05 -1.26
N GLY A 95 -11.42 2.90 -1.05
CA GLY A 95 -10.82 1.92 -0.16
C GLY A 95 -10.03 2.56 0.96
N LYS A 96 -9.72 1.75 1.95
CA LYS A 96 -8.81 2.06 3.05
C LYS A 96 -7.67 1.03 3.00
N LEU A 97 -6.46 1.52 2.89
CA LEU A 97 -5.22 0.74 2.95
C LEU A 97 -4.72 0.75 4.39
N CYS A 98 -4.36 -0.41 4.91
CA CYS A 98 -3.63 -0.55 6.16
C CYS A 98 -2.21 -1.00 5.85
N LEU A 99 -1.22 -0.37 6.49
CA LEU A 99 0.19 -0.68 6.37
C LEU A 99 0.77 -0.97 7.75
N LEU A 100 1.53 -2.06 7.87
CA LEU A 100 2.41 -2.33 8.99
C LEU A 100 3.86 -2.18 8.50
N LEU A 101 4.58 -1.25 9.10
CA LEU A 101 5.99 -0.97 8.81
C LEU A 101 6.89 -1.49 9.93
N ASN A 102 8.10 -1.92 9.58
CA ASN A 102 9.16 -2.16 10.55
C ASN A 102 9.90 -0.85 10.92
N HIS A 103 10.89 -0.93 11.80
CA HIS A 103 11.67 0.23 12.25
C HIS A 103 12.48 0.91 11.14
N LEU A 104 12.75 0.23 10.02
CA LEU A 104 13.40 0.77 8.83
C LEU A 104 12.42 1.43 7.84
N GLY A 105 11.10 1.41 8.14
CA GLY A 105 10.08 1.93 7.24
C GLY A 105 9.70 1.01 6.08
N LEU A 106 10.18 -0.24 6.09
CA LEU A 106 9.78 -1.25 5.10
C LEU A 106 8.42 -1.86 5.47
N ILE A 107 7.64 -2.18 4.44
CA ILE A 107 6.31 -2.76 4.60
C ILE A 107 6.43 -4.26 4.94
N VAL A 108 6.03 -4.63 6.14
CA VAL A 108 5.99 -6.01 6.66
C VAL A 108 4.70 -6.70 6.24
N ALA A 109 3.58 -6.01 6.42
CA ALA A 109 2.25 -6.50 6.06
C ALA A 109 1.35 -5.36 5.60
N TRP A 110 0.36 -5.69 4.79
CA TRP A 110 -0.64 -4.76 4.31
C TRP A 110 -1.96 -5.47 4.03
N ASP A 111 -3.05 -4.74 4.11
CA ASP A 111 -4.33 -5.14 3.53
C ASP A 111 -5.14 -3.93 3.11
N CYS A 112 -6.21 -4.16 2.37
CA CYS A 112 -7.06 -3.11 1.85
C CYS A 112 -8.51 -3.56 1.85
N ASP A 113 -9.37 -2.73 2.43
CA ASP A 113 -10.82 -2.91 2.44
C ASP A 113 -11.54 -1.63 2.02
N THR A 114 -12.87 -1.65 1.94
CA THR A 114 -13.68 -0.49 1.59
C THR A 114 -13.55 0.62 2.64
N ALA A 115 -13.66 1.90 2.22
CA ALA A 115 -13.37 3.05 3.09
C ALA A 115 -14.28 3.20 4.31
N ASN A 116 -15.42 2.49 4.36
CA ASN A 116 -16.37 2.55 5.48
C ASN A 116 -16.04 1.61 6.64
N VAL A 117 -15.02 0.74 6.49
CA VAL A 117 -14.66 -0.20 7.56
C VAL A 117 -14.00 0.53 8.73
N TYR A 118 -14.12 -0.07 9.91
CA TYR A 118 -13.47 0.39 11.11
C TYR A 118 -12.07 -0.26 11.25
N ASP A 119 -11.06 0.54 11.54
CA ASP A 119 -9.65 0.13 11.45
C ASP A 119 -9.31 -1.05 12.37
N GLY A 120 -9.66 -0.94 13.65
CA GLY A 120 -9.38 -1.98 14.63
C GLY A 120 -10.00 -3.33 14.31
N SER A 121 -11.23 -3.39 13.75
CA SER A 121 -11.86 -4.67 13.40
C SER A 121 -11.47 -5.20 12.03
N ALA A 122 -11.27 -4.31 11.05
CA ALA A 122 -10.97 -4.72 9.68
C ALA A 122 -9.53 -5.25 9.52
N PHE A 123 -8.60 -4.69 10.29
CA PHE A 123 -7.16 -4.95 10.12
C PHE A 123 -6.52 -5.66 11.33
N GLN A 124 -7.33 -6.19 12.25
CA GLN A 124 -6.89 -6.99 13.39
C GLN A 124 -5.94 -8.11 12.97
N HIS A 125 -6.25 -8.81 11.89
CA HIS A 125 -5.45 -9.92 11.38
C HIS A 125 -4.00 -9.53 11.02
N ILE A 126 -3.74 -8.25 10.67
CA ILE A 126 -2.38 -7.76 10.41
C ILE A 126 -1.59 -7.73 11.72
N VAL A 127 -2.19 -7.20 12.80
CA VAL A 127 -1.56 -7.15 14.11
C VAL A 127 -1.35 -8.56 14.65
N ASP A 128 -2.36 -9.44 14.57
CA ASP A 128 -2.27 -10.83 15.02
C ASP A 128 -1.16 -11.61 14.29
N SER A 129 -0.91 -11.30 13.02
CA SER A 129 0.12 -12.00 12.22
C SER A 129 1.55 -11.82 12.73
N VAL A 130 1.79 -10.82 13.58
CA VAL A 130 3.11 -10.50 14.14
C VAL A 130 3.19 -10.71 15.65
N GLU A 131 2.21 -11.42 16.22
CA GLU A 131 2.21 -11.81 17.63
C GLU A 131 3.50 -12.53 18.02
N GLY A 132 4.06 -12.17 19.16
CA GLY A 132 5.32 -12.74 19.67
C GLY A 132 6.59 -12.35 18.90
N LYS A 133 6.46 -11.53 17.84
CA LYS A 133 7.58 -11.10 16.99
C LYS A 133 7.83 -9.59 17.02
N MET A 134 6.78 -8.80 17.20
CA MET A 134 6.83 -7.34 17.05
C MET A 134 5.91 -6.65 18.05
N ILE A 135 6.35 -5.55 18.63
CA ILE A 135 5.49 -4.60 19.33
C ILE A 135 4.98 -3.60 18.31
N VAL A 136 3.68 -3.54 18.13
CA VAL A 136 3.03 -2.71 17.13
C VAL A 136 2.48 -1.43 17.76
N PHE A 137 2.90 -0.29 17.25
CA PHE A 137 2.38 1.02 17.64
C PHE A 137 1.29 1.48 16.68
N ALA A 138 0.13 1.88 17.21
CA ALA A 138 -1.04 2.32 16.45
C ALA A 138 -1.62 3.61 17.00
N ASP A 139 -2.47 4.27 16.22
CA ASP A 139 -3.25 5.39 16.70
C ASP A 139 -4.54 4.96 17.43
N GLU A 140 -5.28 5.94 17.97
CA GLU A 140 -6.54 5.71 18.68
C GLU A 140 -7.64 5.06 17.82
N ALA A 141 -7.50 5.03 16.49
CA ALA A 141 -8.47 4.37 15.61
C ALA A 141 -8.50 2.84 15.78
N PHE A 142 -7.46 2.27 16.40
CA PHE A 142 -7.40 0.84 16.73
C PHE A 142 -7.97 0.50 18.11
N THR A 143 -8.42 1.49 18.93
CA THR A 143 -8.85 1.24 20.32
C THR A 143 -10.31 0.86 20.52
N LYS A 144 -11.19 1.12 19.55
CA LYS A 144 -12.66 1.02 19.74
C LYS A 144 -13.22 -0.40 19.61
N VAL A 145 -12.43 -1.44 19.80
CA VAL A 145 -12.84 -2.84 19.82
C VAL A 145 -12.41 -3.44 21.16
N ASP A 146 -13.17 -4.40 21.66
CA ASP A 146 -12.83 -5.19 22.85
C ASP A 146 -11.64 -6.15 22.62
N TRP A 147 -10.74 -5.80 21.71
CA TRP A 147 -9.57 -6.55 21.30
C TRP A 147 -8.33 -5.71 21.53
N HIS A 148 -7.53 -6.10 22.53
CA HIS A 148 -6.30 -5.41 22.92
C HIS A 148 -5.18 -6.44 23.17
N PRO A 149 -4.53 -6.93 22.10
CA PRO A 149 -3.44 -7.89 22.28
C PRO A 149 -2.25 -7.21 22.99
N PRO A 150 -1.49 -7.94 23.82
CA PRO A 150 -0.43 -7.36 24.65
C PRO A 150 0.71 -6.71 23.86
N HIS A 151 0.87 -7.06 22.58
CA HIS A 151 1.88 -6.50 21.70
C HIS A 151 1.39 -5.28 20.91
N LEU A 152 0.11 -4.88 21.02
CA LEU A 152 -0.41 -3.63 20.47
C LEU A 152 -0.28 -2.50 21.49
N ARG A 153 0.34 -1.39 21.11
CA ARG A 153 0.50 -0.18 21.90
C ARG A 153 -0.17 0.99 21.21
N ILE A 154 -1.14 1.59 21.88
CA ILE A 154 -1.81 2.77 21.37
C ILE A 154 -1.04 4.01 21.80
N CYS A 155 -0.67 4.83 20.83
CA CYS A 155 0.04 6.09 21.03
C CYS A 155 -0.95 7.22 21.23
N GLN A 156 -0.76 8.01 22.30
CA GLN A 156 -1.53 9.23 22.51
C GLN A 156 -1.04 10.36 21.62
N ARG A 157 -1.94 11.30 21.34
CA ARG A 157 -1.65 12.43 20.44
C ARG A 157 -0.52 13.28 21.02
N GLY A 158 0.58 13.41 20.30
CA GLY A 158 1.75 14.22 20.68
C GLY A 158 2.94 13.41 21.23
N GLU A 159 2.79 12.13 21.51
CA GLU A 159 3.87 11.32 22.10
C GLU A 159 4.91 10.80 21.08
N TRP A 160 4.68 10.91 19.74
CA TRP A 160 5.46 10.11 18.80
C TRP A 160 5.89 10.79 17.50
N ASN A 161 7.20 10.88 17.34
CA ASN A 161 7.85 11.11 16.05
C ASN A 161 7.78 9.87 15.12
N VAL A 162 7.45 8.66 15.66
CA VAL A 162 7.39 7.41 14.88
C VAL A 162 6.27 7.43 13.82
N ARG A 163 5.20 8.21 14.02
CA ARG A 163 4.19 8.45 12.96
C ARG A 163 4.77 9.14 11.73
N MET A 164 5.85 9.90 11.85
CA MET A 164 6.49 10.55 10.71
C MET A 164 6.96 9.53 9.67
N ILE A 165 7.39 8.33 10.08
CA ILE A 165 7.83 7.30 9.15
C ILE A 165 6.69 6.83 8.23
N ILE A 166 5.47 6.64 8.76
CA ILE A 166 4.31 6.28 7.93
C ILE A 166 3.92 7.40 6.97
N GLU A 167 3.95 8.66 7.42
CA GLU A 167 3.67 9.81 6.56
C GLU A 167 4.72 9.93 5.44
N THR A 168 5.98 9.67 5.74
CA THR A 168 7.08 9.62 4.77
C THR A 168 6.86 8.50 3.74
N VAL A 169 6.57 7.29 4.19
CA VAL A 169 6.27 6.14 3.31
C VAL A 169 5.06 6.42 2.42
N LEU A 170 3.97 6.94 2.98
CA LEU A 170 2.77 7.31 2.20
C LEU A 170 3.04 8.42 1.20
N SER A 171 3.91 9.37 1.53
CA SER A 171 4.36 10.41 0.61
C SER A 171 5.13 9.82 -0.56
N MET A 172 6.09 8.94 -0.31
CA MET A 172 6.84 8.24 -1.36
C MET A 172 5.96 7.36 -2.23
N LEU A 173 5.05 6.59 -1.65
CA LEU A 173 4.04 5.80 -2.39
C LEU A 173 3.20 6.70 -3.30
N THR A 174 2.83 7.88 -2.81
CA THR A 174 1.99 8.83 -3.55
C THR A 174 2.75 9.51 -4.69
N LEU A 175 3.98 9.95 -4.44
CA LEU A 175 4.77 10.74 -5.39
C LEU A 175 5.49 9.86 -6.41
N VAL A 176 6.22 8.85 -5.97
CA VAL A 176 7.05 8.00 -6.83
C VAL A 176 6.22 6.87 -7.45
N CYS A 177 5.44 6.15 -6.65
CA CYS A 177 4.62 5.03 -7.13
C CYS A 177 3.25 5.48 -7.68
N HIS A 178 2.98 6.77 -7.77
CA HIS A 178 1.73 7.36 -8.30
C HIS A 178 0.45 6.81 -7.65
N PHE A 179 0.50 6.47 -6.37
CA PHE A 179 -0.56 5.77 -5.67
C PHE A 179 -1.86 6.59 -5.53
N LYS A 180 -1.78 7.92 -5.59
CA LYS A 180 -2.92 8.83 -5.46
C LYS A 180 -3.93 8.74 -6.62
N LYS A 181 -3.50 8.28 -7.81
CA LYS A 181 -4.33 8.25 -9.02
C LYS A 181 -4.60 6.82 -9.49
N VAL A 182 -5.10 5.99 -8.61
CA VAL A 182 -5.41 4.58 -8.92
C VAL A 182 -6.81 4.50 -9.52
N MET A 183 -6.90 4.22 -10.82
CA MET A 183 -8.18 4.09 -11.53
C MET A 183 -8.49 2.62 -11.81
N HIS A 184 -9.39 2.04 -11.05
CA HIS A 184 -9.90 0.68 -11.27
C HIS A 184 -11.43 0.64 -11.23
N ARG A 185 -12.02 -0.36 -11.90
CA ARG A 185 -13.47 -0.60 -11.91
C ARG A 185 -13.86 -1.87 -11.16
N ALA A 186 -12.89 -2.74 -10.82
CA ALA A 186 -13.10 -3.98 -10.12
C ALA A 186 -12.15 -4.07 -8.93
N TRP A 187 -12.69 -4.46 -7.78
CA TRP A 187 -12.00 -4.49 -6.50
C TRP A 187 -10.74 -5.37 -6.53
N GLU A 188 -10.84 -6.58 -7.07
CA GLU A 188 -9.71 -7.51 -7.11
C GLU A 188 -8.51 -6.98 -7.92
N TYR A 189 -8.76 -6.27 -9.02
CA TYR A 189 -7.70 -5.64 -9.81
C TYR A 189 -7.11 -4.42 -9.10
N PHE A 190 -7.92 -3.70 -8.33
CA PHE A 190 -7.46 -2.62 -7.49
C PHE A 190 -6.56 -3.18 -6.37
N LYS A 191 -7.03 -4.18 -5.61
CA LYS A 191 -6.26 -4.83 -4.54
C LYS A 191 -4.95 -5.43 -5.06
N SER A 192 -4.97 -6.06 -6.23
CA SER A 192 -3.77 -6.57 -6.89
C SER A 192 -2.76 -5.45 -7.21
N ARG A 193 -3.23 -4.31 -7.73
CA ARG A 193 -2.35 -3.17 -7.98
C ARG A 193 -1.77 -2.57 -6.70
N VAL A 194 -2.58 -2.41 -5.66
CA VAL A 194 -2.12 -1.95 -4.34
C VAL A 194 -0.98 -2.85 -3.86
N GLY A 195 -1.16 -4.16 -3.86
CA GLY A 195 -0.13 -5.09 -3.43
C GLY A 195 1.16 -5.02 -4.23
N TYR A 196 1.08 -4.93 -5.56
CA TYR A 196 2.30 -4.74 -6.36
C TYR A 196 2.95 -3.37 -6.15
N THR A 197 2.20 -2.37 -5.71
CA THR A 197 2.79 -1.08 -5.31
C THR A 197 3.54 -1.22 -3.98
N MET A 198 3.02 -1.99 -3.02
CA MET A 198 3.73 -2.30 -1.77
C MET A 198 5.02 -3.08 -2.03
N ALA A 199 4.95 -4.12 -2.86
CA ALA A 199 6.11 -4.89 -3.29
C ALA A 199 7.16 -4.04 -4.02
N LEU A 200 6.70 -3.13 -4.88
CA LEU A 200 7.58 -2.20 -5.57
C LEU A 200 8.28 -1.25 -4.59
N PHE A 201 7.55 -0.71 -3.63
CA PHE A 201 8.11 0.19 -2.63
C PHE A 201 9.28 -0.45 -1.88
N ASN A 202 9.07 -1.63 -1.30
CA ASN A 202 10.15 -2.35 -0.60
C ASN A 202 11.34 -2.63 -1.52
N LEU A 203 11.09 -3.10 -2.74
CA LEU A 203 12.15 -3.35 -3.72
C LEU A 203 12.97 -2.09 -4.04
N LEU A 204 12.32 -0.92 -4.20
CA LEU A 204 13.02 0.32 -4.52
C LEU A 204 13.82 0.84 -3.32
N VAL A 205 13.28 0.74 -2.10
CA VAL A 205 14.00 1.11 -0.88
C VAL A 205 15.24 0.22 -0.69
N GLU A 206 15.09 -1.10 -0.82
CA GLU A 206 16.22 -2.02 -0.75
C GLU A 206 17.25 -1.78 -1.86
N TRP A 207 16.79 -1.40 -3.05
CA TRP A 207 17.69 -1.10 -4.18
C TRP A 207 18.44 0.22 -4.00
N HIS A 208 17.78 1.23 -3.43
CA HIS A 208 18.44 2.49 -3.07
C HIS A 208 19.52 2.27 -2.00
N GLY A 209 19.26 1.34 -1.06
CA GLY A 209 20.14 1.02 0.06
C GLY A 209 19.56 1.53 1.38
N LEU A 210 19.89 0.81 2.45
CA LEU A 210 19.49 1.10 3.83
C LEU A 210 20.75 1.34 4.68
N GLU A 211 21.74 2.02 4.14
CA GLU A 211 22.97 2.34 4.87
C GLU A 211 22.70 3.46 5.87
N PRO A 212 23.03 3.27 7.16
CA PRO A 212 22.92 4.33 8.15
C PRO A 212 23.98 5.43 7.89
N ASP A 213 23.59 6.67 8.12
CA ASP A 213 24.50 7.80 8.13
C ASP A 213 25.44 7.78 9.34
N GLU A 214 26.30 8.79 9.47
CA GLU A 214 27.25 8.94 10.58
C GLU A 214 26.55 9.01 11.97
N THR A 215 25.26 9.35 11.99
CA THR A 215 24.45 9.42 13.22
C THR A 215 23.70 8.12 13.52
N GLY A 216 23.79 7.10 12.63
CA GLY A 216 23.11 5.83 12.75
C GLY A 216 21.67 5.84 12.24
N PHE A 217 21.23 6.93 11.59
CA PHE A 217 19.91 7.00 10.97
C PHE A 217 19.96 6.57 9.49
N VAL A 218 18.93 5.86 9.07
CA VAL A 218 18.75 5.49 7.66
C VAL A 218 17.89 6.54 6.97
N GLU A 219 18.44 7.17 5.92
CA GLU A 219 17.65 8.04 5.05
C GLU A 219 16.74 7.23 4.14
N LEU A 220 15.46 7.20 4.46
CA LEU A 220 14.47 6.50 3.67
C LEU A 220 14.07 7.33 2.44
N SER A 221 14.56 6.98 1.26
CA SER A 221 14.26 7.67 0.01
C SER A 221 14.10 6.71 -1.17
N ILE A 222 13.21 7.05 -2.11
CA ILE A 222 13.08 6.42 -3.42
C ILE A 222 12.88 7.48 -4.52
N ALA A 223 13.25 8.73 -4.25
CA ALA A 223 12.98 9.86 -5.15
C ALA A 223 13.67 9.71 -6.51
N GLU A 224 14.83 9.07 -6.57
CA GLU A 224 15.60 8.82 -7.79
C GLU A 224 14.87 7.92 -8.81
N PHE A 225 13.90 7.10 -8.35
CA PHE A 225 13.09 6.24 -9.20
C PHE A 225 11.82 6.92 -9.74
N SER A 226 11.67 8.23 -9.52
CA SER A 226 10.55 9.00 -10.06
C SER A 226 10.63 9.06 -11.59
N LEU A 227 9.57 8.61 -12.29
CA LEU A 227 9.47 8.55 -13.76
C LEU A 227 8.53 9.62 -14.32
#